data_029552af6036f7127650ecc4265da094
#
_entry.id   029552af6036f7127650ecc4265da094
#
_cell.length_a   1.000
_cell.length_b   1.000
_cell.length_c   1.000
_cell.angle_alpha   90.00
_cell.angle_beta   90.00
_cell.angle_gamma   90.00
#
_symmetry.space_group_name_H-M   'P 1'
#
loop_
_entity.id
_entity.type
_entity.pdbx_description
1 polymer ?
#
loop_
_entity_poly.entity_id
_entity_poly.type
_entity_poly.pdbx_seq_one_letter_code
_entity_poly.pdbx_strand_id
1 'polypeptide(L)'
;TSVTAFLLGSIYVLNNPYYPVGDQISATAFAAYCRDGNFIMLCSGGYVGMYQQQKGLGILYEMLFALFGNFNYTPAKILHVIWWVLAILAGYGFLKLNTDRAIFRIVYCIMMLGCIPFLLYLPYIYGDVLSISFGMVMFWAVSAYEHYEKKRYIALAACVAGIAVLARKNTWIILIGVGIYAVLVCLKKKKGQYLLAGFAILLTAALTVKAVDVMYEYRSGYPSDIGIPSILWIAMGLQETDGMAGVYNRYQQTTFAEHDFQQEPAAQEGKEYIRERLREFRENPAMAS
;
A
#
# COMPACT_ATOMS: atom_id res chain seq x y z
N THR A 1 -3.58 -22.22 -15.76
CA THR A 1 -3.31 -21.59 -14.43
C THR A 1 -4.12 -20.33 -14.23
N SER A 2 -4.07 -19.33 -15.15
CA SER A 2 -4.79 -18.05 -14.99
C SER A 2 -6.31 -18.22 -15.02
N VAL A 3 -6.84 -19.05 -15.92
CA VAL A 3 -8.26 -19.38 -15.96
C VAL A 3 -8.70 -20.09 -14.68
N THR A 4 -7.90 -21.06 -14.21
CA THR A 4 -8.16 -21.77 -12.95
C THR A 4 -8.17 -20.80 -11.77
N ALA A 5 -7.18 -19.89 -11.67
CA ALA A 5 -7.13 -18.88 -10.64
C ALA A 5 -8.36 -17.97 -10.67
N PHE A 6 -8.74 -17.50 -11.86
CA PHE A 6 -9.92 -16.66 -12.01
C PHE A 6 -11.21 -17.36 -11.56
N LEU A 7 -11.42 -18.60 -12.00
CA LEU A 7 -12.61 -19.39 -11.63
C LEU A 7 -12.64 -19.66 -10.13
N LEU A 8 -11.56 -20.19 -9.54
CA LEU A 8 -11.48 -20.47 -8.12
C LEU A 8 -11.67 -19.20 -7.27
N GLY A 9 -10.97 -18.13 -7.62
CA GLY A 9 -11.10 -16.84 -6.92
C GLY A 9 -12.51 -16.27 -7.02
N SER A 10 -13.14 -16.32 -8.21
CA SER A 10 -14.51 -15.83 -8.41
C SER A 10 -15.54 -16.65 -7.63
N ILE A 11 -15.45 -17.98 -7.68
CA ILE A 11 -16.31 -18.86 -6.88
C ILE A 11 -16.15 -18.53 -5.39
N TYR A 12 -14.90 -18.39 -4.92
CA TYR A 12 -14.62 -18.09 -3.52
C TYR A 12 -15.20 -16.76 -3.08
N VAL A 13 -14.94 -15.65 -3.81
CA VAL A 13 -15.38 -14.31 -3.38
C VAL A 13 -16.90 -14.11 -3.52
N LEU A 14 -17.55 -14.75 -4.48
CA LEU A 14 -19.00 -14.65 -4.68
C LEU A 14 -19.79 -15.45 -3.63
N ASN A 15 -19.22 -16.55 -3.13
CA ASN A 15 -19.83 -17.35 -2.05
C ASN A 15 -19.39 -16.94 -0.65
N ASN A 16 -18.52 -15.93 -0.54
CA ASN A 16 -18.05 -15.44 0.75
C ASN A 16 -18.82 -14.17 1.15
N PRO A 17 -19.69 -14.24 2.17
CA PRO A 17 -20.49 -13.10 2.64
C PRO A 17 -19.68 -12.09 3.48
N TYR A 18 -18.37 -12.01 3.27
CA TYR A 18 -17.50 -11.11 4.00
C TYR A 18 -17.91 -9.64 3.81
N TYR A 19 -18.07 -8.95 4.91
CA TYR A 19 -18.28 -7.50 4.97
C TYR A 19 -17.05 -6.82 5.59
N PRO A 20 -16.79 -5.56 5.21
CA PRO A 20 -15.71 -4.77 5.79
C PRO A 20 -15.79 -4.70 7.31
N VAL A 21 -14.63 -4.74 7.98
CA VAL A 21 -14.49 -4.59 9.43
C VAL A 21 -13.34 -3.62 9.76
N GLY A 22 -13.41 -2.96 10.91
CA GLY A 22 -12.36 -2.05 11.38
C GLY A 22 -12.04 -0.95 10.34
N ASP A 23 -10.79 -0.79 9.99
CA ASP A 23 -10.31 0.24 9.05
C ASP A 23 -10.96 0.18 7.67
N GLN A 24 -11.43 -0.98 7.23
CA GLN A 24 -12.12 -1.12 5.96
C GLN A 24 -13.47 -0.39 5.97
N ILE A 25 -14.20 -0.43 7.10
CA ILE A 25 -15.46 0.32 7.27
C ILE A 25 -15.14 1.81 7.12
N SER A 26 -14.13 2.29 7.83
CA SER A 26 -13.77 3.70 7.83
C SER A 26 -13.33 4.18 6.43
N ALA A 27 -12.51 3.39 5.72
CA ALA A 27 -12.05 3.73 4.37
C ALA A 27 -13.20 3.74 3.34
N THR A 28 -14.12 2.76 3.42
CA THR A 28 -15.26 2.69 2.50
C THR A 28 -16.35 3.71 2.85
N ALA A 29 -16.57 3.99 4.14
CA ALA A 29 -17.47 5.07 4.59
C ALA A 29 -16.94 6.44 4.14
N PHE A 30 -15.64 6.69 4.27
CA PHE A 30 -15.00 7.90 3.77
C PHE A 30 -15.29 8.12 2.27
N ALA A 31 -15.11 7.09 1.46
CA ALA A 31 -15.39 7.15 0.02
C ALA A 31 -16.87 7.48 -0.27
N ALA A 32 -17.80 6.85 0.46
CA ALA A 32 -19.23 7.12 0.31
C ALA A 32 -19.59 8.54 0.73
N TYR A 33 -19.07 9.02 1.88
CA TYR A 33 -19.32 10.39 2.37
C TYR A 33 -18.76 11.45 1.40
N CYS A 34 -17.55 11.25 0.86
CA CYS A 34 -16.98 12.18 -0.11
C CYS A 34 -17.84 12.31 -1.38
N ARG A 35 -18.49 11.23 -1.83
CA ARG A 35 -19.43 11.28 -2.95
C ARG A 35 -20.67 12.12 -2.64
N ASP A 36 -21.12 12.09 -1.40
CA ASP A 36 -22.26 12.87 -0.93
C ASP A 36 -21.88 14.32 -0.54
N GLY A 37 -20.62 14.73 -0.80
CA GLY A 37 -20.08 16.05 -0.47
C GLY A 37 -19.79 16.25 1.03
N ASN A 38 -19.77 15.17 1.81
CA ASN A 38 -19.45 15.21 3.23
C ASN A 38 -17.99 14.83 3.46
N PHE A 39 -17.19 15.78 3.91
CA PHE A 39 -15.75 15.63 4.11
C PHE A 39 -15.37 15.60 5.60
N ILE A 40 -16.29 15.39 6.52
CA ILE A 40 -16.05 15.45 7.97
C ILE A 40 -14.92 14.50 8.43
N MET A 41 -14.70 13.38 7.76
CA MET A 41 -13.65 12.45 8.11
C MET A 41 -12.23 12.96 7.81
N LEU A 42 -12.09 14.09 7.08
CA LEU A 42 -10.82 14.78 6.82
C LEU A 42 -10.46 15.83 7.88
N CYS A 43 -11.41 16.19 8.78
CA CYS A 43 -11.12 17.16 9.85
C CYS A 43 -10.04 16.63 10.81
N SER A 44 -9.49 17.52 11.62
CA SER A 44 -8.59 17.18 12.71
C SER A 44 -9.30 16.22 13.67
N GLY A 45 -8.69 15.08 14.00
CA GLY A 45 -9.33 14.01 14.78
C GLY A 45 -10.29 13.09 14.01
N GLY A 46 -10.68 13.44 12.78
CA GLY A 46 -11.39 12.53 11.89
C GLY A 46 -10.49 11.37 11.43
N TYR A 47 -11.10 10.23 11.08
CA TYR A 47 -10.32 9.02 10.73
C TYR A 47 -9.27 9.28 9.62
N VAL A 48 -9.67 9.89 8.51
CA VAL A 48 -8.74 10.18 7.41
C VAL A 48 -7.90 11.41 7.69
N GLY A 49 -8.38 12.34 8.54
CA GLY A 49 -7.59 13.42 9.09
C GLY A 49 -6.39 12.92 9.88
N MET A 50 -6.57 11.89 10.72
CA MET A 50 -5.49 11.22 11.45
C MET A 50 -4.64 10.31 10.55
N TYR A 51 -5.27 9.54 9.66
CA TYR A 51 -4.65 8.53 8.79
C TYR A 51 -4.63 8.99 7.33
N GLN A 52 -3.87 10.03 7.04
CA GLN A 52 -3.80 10.69 5.72
C GLN A 52 -3.55 9.73 4.54
N GLN A 53 -2.83 8.63 4.79
CA GLN A 53 -2.58 7.60 3.78
C GLN A 53 -3.85 6.89 3.27
N GLN A 54 -4.96 7.00 3.98
CA GLN A 54 -6.25 6.40 3.56
C GLN A 54 -6.96 7.19 2.46
N LYS A 55 -6.56 8.45 2.19
CA LYS A 55 -7.08 9.24 1.06
C LYS A 55 -6.93 8.50 -0.27
N GLY A 56 -5.75 7.86 -0.47
CA GLY A 56 -5.48 7.12 -1.70
C GLY A 56 -6.43 5.93 -1.89
N LEU A 57 -6.69 5.16 -0.84
CA LEU A 57 -7.67 4.07 -0.89
C LEU A 57 -9.09 4.64 -1.04
N GLY A 58 -9.38 5.76 -0.37
CA GLY A 58 -10.64 6.47 -0.46
C GLY A 58 -11.02 6.84 -1.89
N ILE A 59 -10.11 7.49 -2.66
CA ILE A 59 -10.39 7.87 -4.05
C ILE A 59 -10.65 6.66 -4.95
N LEU A 60 -9.95 5.53 -4.73
CA LEU A 60 -10.18 4.30 -5.48
C LEU A 60 -11.58 3.73 -5.22
N TYR A 61 -12.05 3.75 -3.97
CA TYR A 61 -13.42 3.33 -3.64
C TYR A 61 -14.46 4.38 -4.07
N GLU A 62 -14.13 5.66 -4.01
CA GLU A 62 -15.02 6.72 -4.50
C GLU A 62 -15.33 6.53 -6.00
N MET A 63 -14.31 6.19 -6.80
CA MET A 63 -14.48 5.85 -8.21
C MET A 63 -15.31 4.56 -8.39
N LEU A 64 -15.04 3.53 -7.61
CA LEU A 64 -15.76 2.25 -7.68
C LEU A 64 -17.25 2.45 -7.31
N PHE A 65 -17.52 3.18 -6.23
CA PHE A 65 -18.87 3.47 -5.79
C PHE A 65 -19.64 4.41 -6.76
N ALA A 66 -18.91 5.25 -7.50
CA ALA A 66 -19.52 6.05 -8.56
C ALA A 66 -20.08 5.19 -9.69
N LEU A 67 -19.43 4.07 -9.99
CA LEU A 67 -19.85 3.17 -11.07
C LEU A 67 -20.89 2.13 -10.62
N PHE A 68 -20.81 1.65 -9.38
CA PHE A 68 -21.56 0.47 -8.93
C PHE A 68 -22.46 0.71 -7.71
N GLY A 69 -22.50 1.94 -7.20
CA GLY A 69 -23.27 2.32 -6.01
C GLY A 69 -22.49 2.18 -4.70
N ASN A 70 -22.86 3.02 -3.72
CA ASN A 70 -22.24 3.04 -2.39
C ASN A 70 -22.38 1.69 -1.69
N PHE A 71 -21.29 1.25 -1.06
CA PHE A 71 -21.22 0.01 -0.28
C PHE A 71 -21.50 -1.28 -1.07
N ASN A 72 -21.49 -1.22 -2.41
CA ASN A 72 -21.49 -2.42 -3.22
C ASN A 72 -20.06 -2.98 -3.33
N TYR A 73 -19.75 -3.98 -2.52
CA TYR A 73 -18.41 -4.56 -2.41
C TYR A 73 -18.12 -5.66 -3.44
N THR A 74 -19.15 -6.18 -4.13
CA THR A 74 -18.98 -7.25 -5.11
C THR A 74 -18.00 -6.89 -6.23
N PRO A 75 -18.06 -5.70 -6.85
CA PRO A 75 -17.08 -5.30 -7.86
C PRO A 75 -15.64 -5.24 -7.32
N ALA A 76 -15.44 -4.76 -6.09
CA ALA A 76 -14.12 -4.74 -5.45
C ALA A 76 -13.56 -6.16 -5.30
N LYS A 77 -14.37 -7.12 -4.81
CA LYS A 77 -13.97 -8.52 -4.67
C LYS A 77 -13.58 -9.15 -6.02
N ILE A 78 -14.35 -8.88 -7.06
CA ILE A 78 -14.03 -9.37 -8.42
C ILE A 78 -12.74 -8.74 -8.96
N LEU A 79 -12.53 -7.43 -8.73
CA LEU A 79 -11.28 -6.76 -9.10
C LEU A 79 -10.08 -7.37 -8.36
N HIS A 80 -10.22 -7.76 -7.09
CA HIS A 80 -9.16 -8.46 -6.36
C HIS A 80 -8.79 -9.79 -7.02
N VAL A 81 -9.77 -10.55 -7.52
CA VAL A 81 -9.51 -11.77 -8.30
C VAL A 81 -8.74 -11.45 -9.58
N ILE A 82 -9.15 -10.41 -10.31
CA ILE A 82 -8.45 -9.99 -11.54
C ILE A 82 -7.02 -9.58 -11.21
N TRP A 83 -6.78 -8.82 -10.16
CA TRP A 83 -5.44 -8.41 -9.74
C TRP A 83 -4.58 -9.59 -9.30
N TRP A 84 -5.16 -10.58 -8.61
CA TRP A 84 -4.45 -11.82 -8.31
C TRP A 84 -4.01 -12.56 -9.57
N VAL A 85 -4.89 -12.68 -10.57
CA VAL A 85 -4.54 -13.26 -11.87
C VAL A 85 -3.45 -12.46 -12.57
N LEU A 86 -3.49 -11.13 -12.51
CA LEU A 86 -2.43 -10.25 -13.02
C LEU A 86 -1.10 -10.48 -12.31
N ALA A 87 -1.10 -10.69 -10.99
CA ALA A 87 0.11 -11.03 -10.24
C ALA A 87 0.72 -12.35 -10.73
N ILE A 88 -0.11 -13.39 -10.94
CA ILE A 88 0.33 -14.68 -11.48
C ILE A 88 0.97 -14.50 -12.88
N LEU A 89 0.31 -13.76 -13.75
CA LEU A 89 0.80 -13.51 -15.11
C LEU A 89 2.09 -12.69 -15.12
N ALA A 90 2.16 -11.65 -14.29
CA ALA A 90 3.34 -10.78 -14.20
C ALA A 90 4.56 -11.53 -13.65
N GLY A 91 4.39 -12.28 -12.56
CA GLY A 91 5.48 -13.07 -12.01
C GLY A 91 5.94 -14.21 -12.94
N TYR A 92 5.00 -14.87 -13.63
CA TYR A 92 5.36 -15.82 -14.70
C TYR A 92 6.16 -15.13 -15.81
N GLY A 93 5.72 -13.95 -16.25
CA GLY A 93 6.41 -13.16 -17.27
C GLY A 93 7.79 -12.69 -16.82
N PHE A 94 7.92 -12.26 -15.56
CA PHE A 94 9.21 -11.90 -14.96
C PHE A 94 10.19 -13.07 -14.95
N LEU A 95 9.75 -14.24 -14.51
CA LEU A 95 10.59 -15.45 -14.51
C LEU A 95 10.98 -15.88 -15.93
N LYS A 96 10.04 -15.76 -16.90
CA LYS A 96 10.32 -16.07 -18.30
C LYS A 96 11.41 -15.18 -18.91
N LEU A 97 11.52 -13.93 -18.47
CA LEU A 97 12.53 -12.99 -18.91
C LEU A 97 13.90 -13.26 -18.26
N ASN A 98 13.93 -13.78 -17.03
CA ASN A 98 15.13 -13.85 -16.23
C ASN A 98 15.71 -15.27 -16.09
N THR A 99 14.99 -16.32 -16.52
CA THR A 99 15.46 -17.71 -16.47
C THR A 99 14.83 -18.58 -17.55
N ASP A 100 15.64 -19.42 -18.18
CA ASP A 100 15.18 -20.42 -19.16
C ASP A 100 14.57 -21.67 -18.50
N ARG A 101 14.83 -21.87 -17.21
CA ARG A 101 14.38 -23.07 -16.48
C ARG A 101 12.86 -23.02 -16.24
N ALA A 102 12.12 -23.87 -16.93
CA ALA A 102 10.66 -23.97 -16.82
C ALA A 102 10.18 -24.30 -15.40
N ILE A 103 11.00 -25.05 -14.63
CA ILE A 103 10.65 -25.47 -13.27
C ILE A 103 10.32 -24.27 -12.35
N PHE A 104 11.08 -23.17 -12.43
CA PHE A 104 10.80 -21.99 -11.61
C PHE A 104 9.44 -21.36 -11.91
N ARG A 105 9.03 -21.35 -13.18
CA ARG A 105 7.72 -20.85 -13.60
C ARG A 105 6.59 -21.76 -13.12
N ILE A 106 6.80 -23.08 -13.17
CA ILE A 106 5.83 -24.08 -12.69
C ILE A 106 5.68 -23.95 -11.17
N VAL A 107 6.78 -23.97 -10.42
CA VAL A 107 6.78 -23.82 -8.97
C VAL A 107 6.11 -22.51 -8.55
N TYR A 108 6.43 -21.39 -9.20
CA TYR A 108 5.79 -20.11 -8.94
C TYR A 108 4.25 -20.18 -9.12
N CYS A 109 3.80 -20.76 -10.24
CA CYS A 109 2.36 -20.91 -10.48
C CYS A 109 1.67 -21.77 -9.43
N ILE A 110 2.30 -22.88 -9.00
CA ILE A 110 1.79 -23.74 -7.93
C ILE A 110 1.73 -22.97 -6.61
N MET A 111 2.80 -22.27 -6.25
CA MET A 111 2.84 -21.46 -5.03
C MET A 111 1.78 -20.36 -5.02
N MET A 112 1.57 -19.66 -6.14
CA MET A 112 0.57 -18.60 -6.22
C MET A 112 -0.87 -19.14 -6.14
N LEU A 113 -1.14 -20.32 -6.72
CA LEU A 113 -2.45 -20.98 -6.60
C LEU A 113 -2.68 -21.54 -5.19
N GLY A 114 -1.64 -22.07 -4.55
CA GLY A 114 -1.68 -22.63 -3.20
C GLY A 114 -1.44 -21.61 -2.08
N CYS A 115 -1.29 -20.32 -2.40
CA CYS A 115 -1.07 -19.28 -1.41
C CYS A 115 -2.39 -18.98 -0.66
N ILE A 116 -2.69 -19.80 0.35
CA ILE A 116 -3.92 -19.65 1.16
C ILE A 116 -4.08 -18.24 1.73
N PRO A 117 -3.03 -17.60 2.30
CA PRO A 117 -3.17 -16.22 2.78
C PRO A 117 -3.65 -15.27 1.68
N PHE A 118 -3.13 -15.37 0.46
CA PHE A 118 -3.56 -14.51 -0.64
C PHE A 118 -5.02 -14.76 -1.02
N LEU A 119 -5.45 -16.03 -1.07
CA LEU A 119 -6.84 -16.39 -1.33
C LEU A 119 -7.78 -15.81 -0.26
N LEU A 120 -7.41 -15.93 1.03
CA LEU A 120 -8.21 -15.39 2.13
C LEU A 120 -8.32 -13.86 2.09
N TYR A 121 -7.35 -13.17 1.50
CA TYR A 121 -7.37 -11.71 1.31
C TYR A 121 -8.23 -11.24 0.12
N LEU A 122 -8.64 -12.12 -0.80
CA LEU A 122 -9.45 -11.71 -1.96
C LEU A 122 -10.78 -11.03 -1.59
N PRO A 123 -11.57 -11.50 -0.61
CA PRO A 123 -12.78 -10.82 -0.17
C PRO A 123 -12.49 -9.63 0.76
N TYR A 124 -11.24 -9.45 1.23
CA TYR A 124 -10.86 -8.41 2.18
C TYR A 124 -10.78 -7.04 1.50
N ILE A 125 -11.75 -6.17 1.80
CA ILE A 125 -11.94 -4.87 1.14
C ILE A 125 -10.90 -3.85 1.62
N TYR A 126 -9.66 -4.02 1.15
CA TYR A 126 -8.53 -3.14 1.48
C TYR A 126 -7.50 -3.16 0.33
N GLY A 127 -6.43 -2.34 0.44
CA GLY A 127 -5.50 -2.14 -0.68
C GLY A 127 -4.41 -3.20 -0.86
N ASP A 128 -4.36 -4.26 -0.02
CA ASP A 128 -3.24 -5.21 0.02
C ASP A 128 -3.11 -6.01 -1.26
N VAL A 129 -4.21 -6.60 -1.74
CA VAL A 129 -4.23 -7.41 -2.97
C VAL A 129 -3.78 -6.59 -4.17
N LEU A 130 -4.27 -5.35 -4.30
CA LEU A 130 -3.88 -4.44 -5.37
C LEU A 130 -2.40 -4.08 -5.28
N SER A 131 -1.93 -3.69 -4.10
CA SER A 131 -0.54 -3.28 -3.89
C SER A 131 0.45 -4.38 -4.24
N ILE A 132 0.24 -5.61 -3.76
CA ILE A 132 1.10 -6.76 -4.05
C ILE A 132 1.05 -7.11 -5.53
N SER A 133 -0.15 -7.16 -6.11
CA SER A 133 -0.33 -7.53 -7.52
C SER A 133 0.35 -6.53 -8.46
N PHE A 134 0.16 -5.25 -8.22
CA PHE A 134 0.80 -4.21 -9.03
C PHE A 134 2.31 -4.12 -8.77
N GLY A 135 2.78 -4.50 -7.57
CA GLY A 135 4.18 -4.72 -7.30
C GLY A 135 4.80 -5.76 -8.23
N MET A 136 4.13 -6.90 -8.43
CA MET A 136 4.57 -7.92 -9.39
C MET A 136 4.56 -7.42 -10.82
N VAL A 137 3.54 -6.63 -11.21
CA VAL A 137 3.48 -6.00 -12.54
C VAL A 137 4.63 -5.01 -12.74
N MET A 138 4.98 -4.21 -11.72
CA MET A 138 6.13 -3.29 -11.76
C MET A 138 7.43 -4.03 -12.00
N PHE A 139 7.72 -5.09 -11.23
CA PHE A 139 8.95 -5.88 -11.42
C PHE A 139 9.02 -6.51 -12.81
N TRP A 140 7.91 -7.08 -13.29
CA TRP A 140 7.85 -7.58 -14.66
C TRP A 140 8.10 -6.49 -15.69
N ALA A 141 7.47 -5.33 -15.55
CA ALA A 141 7.58 -4.24 -16.51
C ALA A 141 9.00 -3.65 -16.53
N VAL A 142 9.65 -3.46 -15.38
CA VAL A 142 11.04 -2.99 -15.31
C VAL A 142 12.01 -4.01 -15.91
N SER A 143 11.81 -5.31 -15.65
CA SER A 143 12.58 -6.38 -16.29
C SER A 143 12.35 -6.44 -17.80
N ALA A 144 11.10 -6.25 -18.26
CA ALA A 144 10.80 -6.17 -19.68
C ALA A 144 11.46 -4.95 -20.36
N TYR A 145 11.55 -3.83 -19.63
CA TYR A 145 12.33 -2.68 -20.10
C TYR A 145 13.81 -2.99 -20.21
N GLU A 146 14.39 -3.70 -19.25
CA GLU A 146 15.78 -4.16 -19.31
C GLU A 146 16.07 -4.99 -20.58
N HIS A 147 15.12 -5.86 -20.97
CA HIS A 147 15.30 -6.77 -22.12
C HIS A 147 14.98 -6.13 -23.47
N TYR A 148 13.93 -5.32 -23.54
CA TYR A 148 13.39 -4.82 -24.81
C TYR A 148 13.68 -3.34 -25.08
N GLU A 149 14.12 -2.58 -24.07
CA GLU A 149 14.40 -1.14 -24.10
C GLU A 149 13.20 -0.29 -24.63
N LYS A 150 11.96 -0.81 -24.52
CA LYS A 150 10.77 -0.10 -24.98
C LYS A 150 10.14 0.73 -23.86
N LYS A 151 10.07 2.06 -24.03
CA LYS A 151 9.55 3.04 -23.05
C LYS A 151 8.15 2.73 -22.53
N ARG A 152 7.32 2.01 -23.30
CA ARG A 152 5.95 1.59 -22.89
C ARG A 152 5.96 0.79 -21.58
N TYR A 153 7.01 0.02 -21.30
CA TYR A 153 7.12 -0.75 -20.06
C TYR A 153 7.37 0.15 -18.86
N ILE A 154 8.14 1.24 -19.03
CA ILE A 154 8.32 2.24 -17.97
C ILE A 154 7.04 3.02 -17.74
N ALA A 155 6.32 3.40 -18.80
CA ALA A 155 5.01 4.05 -18.66
C ALA A 155 4.02 3.16 -17.89
N LEU A 156 3.97 1.85 -18.20
CA LEU A 156 3.15 0.89 -17.46
C LEU A 156 3.59 0.81 -15.99
N ALA A 157 4.90 0.64 -15.72
CA ALA A 157 5.41 0.57 -14.35
C ALA A 157 5.08 1.84 -13.55
N ALA A 158 5.20 3.02 -14.15
CA ALA A 158 4.88 4.28 -13.51
C ALA A 158 3.37 4.43 -13.22
N CYS A 159 2.52 4.04 -14.17
CA CYS A 159 1.07 4.06 -14.00
C CYS A 159 0.62 3.14 -12.84
N VAL A 160 1.07 1.88 -12.84
CA VAL A 160 0.68 0.93 -11.78
C VAL A 160 1.32 1.31 -10.44
N ALA A 161 2.50 1.94 -10.41
CA ALA A 161 3.12 2.46 -9.20
C ALA A 161 2.25 3.54 -8.53
N GLY A 162 1.75 4.49 -9.32
CA GLY A 162 0.83 5.51 -8.84
C GLY A 162 -0.44 4.93 -8.21
N ILE A 163 -1.08 3.97 -8.89
CA ILE A 163 -2.29 3.33 -8.36
C ILE A 163 -1.97 2.48 -7.11
N ALA A 164 -0.88 1.73 -7.12
CA ALA A 164 -0.50 0.86 -6.01
C ALA A 164 -0.18 1.64 -4.73
N VAL A 165 0.51 2.79 -4.83
CA VAL A 165 0.83 3.63 -3.66
C VAL A 165 -0.41 4.30 -3.07
N LEU A 166 -1.42 4.61 -3.90
CA LEU A 166 -2.72 5.08 -3.42
C LEU A 166 -3.44 4.00 -2.60
N ALA A 167 -3.38 2.74 -3.06
CA ALA A 167 -4.02 1.63 -2.35
C ALA A 167 -3.39 1.35 -0.98
N ARG A 168 -2.04 1.40 -0.90
CA ARG A 168 -1.29 1.08 0.35
C ARG A 168 0.02 1.87 0.42
N LYS A 169 0.21 2.60 1.51
CA LYS A 169 1.48 3.30 1.78
C LYS A 169 2.69 2.34 1.77
N ASN A 170 2.51 1.09 2.21
CA ASN A 170 3.58 0.08 2.22
C ASN A 170 4.11 -0.26 0.82
N THR A 171 3.44 0.12 -0.26
CA THR A 171 3.96 0.03 -1.63
C THR A 171 5.30 0.74 -1.81
N TRP A 172 5.62 1.75 -0.97
CA TRP A 172 6.93 2.40 -0.99
C TRP A 172 8.08 1.42 -0.77
N ILE A 173 7.88 0.34 0.00
CA ILE A 173 8.89 -0.72 0.18
C ILE A 173 9.16 -1.42 -1.16
N ILE A 174 8.10 -1.71 -1.93
CA ILE A 174 8.21 -2.31 -3.27
C ILE A 174 8.92 -1.33 -4.22
N LEU A 175 8.57 -0.05 -4.15
CA LEU A 175 9.19 1.01 -4.98
C LEU A 175 10.67 1.19 -4.67
N ILE A 176 11.09 1.07 -3.41
CA ILE A 176 12.51 1.03 -3.04
C ILE A 176 13.19 -0.17 -3.72
N GLY A 177 12.57 -1.35 -3.68
CA GLY A 177 13.07 -2.54 -4.38
C GLY A 177 13.22 -2.33 -5.90
N VAL A 178 12.24 -1.67 -6.53
CA VAL A 178 12.30 -1.27 -7.96
C VAL A 178 13.45 -0.28 -8.20
N GLY A 179 13.66 0.69 -7.32
CA GLY A 179 14.77 1.63 -7.38
C GLY A 179 16.13 0.93 -7.28
N ILE A 180 16.30 0.01 -6.33
CA ILE A 180 17.51 -0.80 -6.18
C ILE A 180 17.76 -1.63 -7.45
N TYR A 181 16.71 -2.27 -7.99
CA TYR A 181 16.83 -3.02 -9.25
C TYR A 181 17.30 -2.13 -10.41
N ALA A 182 16.74 -0.93 -10.54
CA ALA A 182 17.15 0.03 -11.57
C ALA A 182 18.63 0.43 -11.44
N VAL A 183 19.13 0.62 -10.20
CA VAL A 183 20.55 0.89 -9.91
C VAL A 183 21.42 -0.29 -10.34
N LEU A 184 21.06 -1.51 -9.94
CA LEU A 184 21.84 -2.72 -10.30
C LEU A 184 21.90 -2.94 -11.80
N VAL A 185 20.79 -2.73 -12.52
CA VAL A 185 20.77 -2.84 -14.00
C VAL A 185 21.60 -1.72 -14.64
N CYS A 186 21.54 -0.50 -14.12
CA CYS A 186 22.40 0.61 -14.59
C CYS A 186 23.88 0.29 -14.46
N LEU A 187 24.31 -0.22 -13.30
CA LEU A 187 25.71 -0.62 -13.06
C LEU A 187 26.13 -1.75 -14.00
N LYS A 188 25.28 -2.77 -14.17
CA LYS A 188 25.54 -3.92 -15.03
C LYS A 188 25.65 -3.52 -16.51
N LYS A 189 24.73 -2.69 -17.00
CA LYS A 189 24.67 -2.30 -18.42
C LYS A 189 25.41 -1.01 -18.75
N LYS A 190 25.87 -0.27 -17.72
CA LYS A 190 26.54 1.04 -17.85
C LYS A 190 25.73 2.06 -18.65
N LYS A 191 24.41 2.04 -18.53
CA LYS A 191 23.46 2.94 -19.21
C LYS A 191 22.61 3.71 -18.20
N GLY A 192 22.78 5.03 -18.11
CA GLY A 192 22.02 5.92 -17.19
C GLY A 192 20.51 5.93 -17.40
N GLN A 193 20.02 5.48 -18.55
CA GLN A 193 18.59 5.41 -18.85
C GLN A 193 17.79 4.56 -17.84
N TYR A 194 18.43 3.57 -17.20
CA TYR A 194 17.75 2.73 -16.18
C TYR A 194 17.54 3.47 -14.87
N LEU A 195 18.49 4.35 -14.48
CA LEU A 195 18.29 5.24 -13.33
C LEU A 195 17.16 6.25 -13.60
N LEU A 196 17.14 6.84 -14.80
CA LEU A 196 16.07 7.75 -15.20
C LEU A 196 14.71 7.05 -15.19
N ALA A 197 14.64 5.79 -15.62
CA ALA A 197 13.43 4.97 -15.57
C ALA A 197 12.97 4.73 -14.12
N GLY A 198 13.87 4.33 -13.23
CA GLY A 198 13.58 4.16 -11.80
C GLY A 198 13.11 5.46 -11.16
N PHE A 199 13.80 6.58 -11.42
CA PHE A 199 13.42 7.90 -10.96
C PHE A 199 12.03 8.31 -11.47
N ALA A 200 11.72 8.09 -12.75
CA ALA A 200 10.41 8.42 -13.31
C ALA A 200 9.27 7.65 -12.65
N ILE A 201 9.48 6.37 -12.32
CA ILE A 201 8.49 5.54 -11.59
C ILE A 201 8.25 6.11 -10.18
N LEU A 202 9.32 6.38 -9.43
CA LEU A 202 9.24 6.94 -8.07
C LEU A 202 8.58 8.33 -8.07
N LEU A 203 8.98 9.19 -9.01
CA LEU A 203 8.42 10.52 -9.15
C LEU A 203 6.91 10.46 -9.48
N THR A 204 6.49 9.59 -10.39
CA THR A 204 5.08 9.41 -10.73
C THR A 204 4.28 8.97 -9.50
N ALA A 205 4.78 8.01 -8.72
CA ALA A 205 4.14 7.58 -7.49
C ALA A 205 3.97 8.74 -6.49
N ALA A 206 5.03 9.54 -6.27
CA ALA A 206 4.99 10.70 -5.38
C ALA A 206 4.01 11.77 -5.86
N LEU A 207 4.04 12.09 -7.16
CA LEU A 207 3.12 13.07 -7.76
C LEU A 207 1.67 12.61 -7.69
N THR A 208 1.40 11.29 -7.83
CA THR A 208 0.05 10.75 -7.73
C THR A 208 -0.51 10.92 -6.31
N VAL A 209 0.28 10.64 -5.27
CA VAL A 209 -0.12 10.88 -3.87
C VAL A 209 -0.40 12.38 -3.67
N LYS A 210 0.52 13.25 -4.07
CA LYS A 210 0.36 14.69 -3.91
C LYS A 210 -0.87 15.23 -4.67
N ALA A 211 -1.15 14.71 -5.85
CA ALA A 211 -2.33 15.10 -6.62
C ALA A 211 -3.65 14.75 -5.89
N VAL A 212 -3.71 13.57 -5.24
CA VAL A 212 -4.87 13.19 -4.41
C VAL A 212 -5.00 14.07 -3.18
N ASP A 213 -3.88 14.42 -2.52
CA ASP A 213 -3.89 15.34 -1.39
C ASP A 213 -4.45 16.71 -1.79
N VAL A 214 -3.91 17.31 -2.86
CA VAL A 214 -4.37 18.62 -3.38
C VAL A 214 -5.84 18.56 -3.81
N MET A 215 -6.26 17.47 -4.42
CA MET A 215 -7.65 17.29 -4.83
C MET A 215 -8.59 17.30 -3.61
N TYR A 216 -8.27 16.57 -2.54
CA TYR A 216 -9.10 16.56 -1.34
C TYR A 216 -9.04 17.90 -0.58
N GLU A 217 -7.89 18.56 -0.49
CA GLU A 217 -7.79 19.93 0.05
C GLU A 217 -8.73 20.88 -0.68
N TYR A 218 -8.70 20.88 -2.02
CA TYR A 218 -9.55 21.73 -2.83
C TYR A 218 -11.04 21.44 -2.66
N ARG A 219 -11.43 20.15 -2.57
CA ARG A 219 -12.83 19.73 -2.42
C ARG A 219 -13.39 19.98 -1.03
N SER A 220 -12.58 19.83 0.00
CA SER A 220 -13.01 19.81 1.39
C SER A 220 -12.71 21.10 2.16
N GLY A 221 -11.69 21.84 1.75
CA GLY A 221 -11.15 22.96 2.52
C GLY A 221 -10.29 22.55 3.72
N TYR A 222 -10.13 21.24 4.00
CA TYR A 222 -9.27 20.75 5.09
C TYR A 222 -7.81 20.57 4.60
N PRO A 223 -6.80 20.96 5.40
CA PRO A 223 -5.39 20.78 5.03
C PRO A 223 -4.99 19.31 5.01
N SER A 224 -3.97 18.96 4.19
CA SER A 224 -3.51 17.58 4.00
C SER A 224 -2.40 17.13 4.93
N ASP A 225 -1.88 18.00 5.78
CA ASP A 225 -0.71 17.74 6.63
C ASP A 225 -1.01 17.67 8.13
N ILE A 226 -2.25 17.35 8.47
CA ILE A 226 -2.75 17.31 9.86
C ILE A 226 -2.71 15.90 10.49
N GLY A 227 -2.13 14.91 9.82
CA GLY A 227 -2.15 13.52 10.27
C GLY A 227 -1.22 13.21 11.44
N ILE A 228 -1.38 12.03 12.03
CA ILE A 228 -0.54 11.53 13.13
C ILE A 228 0.94 11.56 12.72
N PRO A 229 1.81 12.22 13.51
CA PRO A 229 3.25 12.24 13.26
C PRO A 229 3.86 10.85 13.20
N SER A 230 4.68 10.58 12.17
CA SER A 230 5.28 9.25 11.98
C SER A 230 6.15 8.79 13.15
N ILE A 231 6.70 9.74 13.93
CA ILE A 231 7.51 9.45 15.11
C ILE A 231 6.73 8.72 16.21
N LEU A 232 5.41 8.98 16.33
CA LEU A 232 4.56 8.31 17.33
C LEU A 232 4.35 6.82 17.01
N TRP A 233 4.43 6.42 15.74
CA TRP A 233 4.40 5.00 15.37
C TRP A 233 5.69 4.29 15.79
N ILE A 234 6.83 4.97 15.69
CA ILE A 234 8.11 4.43 16.18
C ILE A 234 8.08 4.32 17.71
N ALA A 235 7.61 5.38 18.40
CA ALA A 235 7.47 5.38 19.85
C ALA A 235 6.55 4.23 20.32
N MET A 236 5.39 4.02 19.68
CA MET A 236 4.50 2.91 19.95
C MET A 236 5.19 1.55 19.79
N GLY A 237 5.98 1.38 18.73
CA GLY A 237 6.71 0.13 18.47
C GLY A 237 7.80 -0.20 19.49
N LEU A 238 8.24 0.79 20.27
CA LEU A 238 9.21 0.62 21.36
C LEU A 238 8.56 0.40 22.73
N GLN A 239 7.24 0.42 22.81
CA GLN A 239 6.51 0.16 24.05
C GLN A 239 6.32 -1.32 24.29
N GLU A 240 6.25 -1.65 25.56
CA GLU A 240 5.85 -2.96 26.05
C GLU A 240 4.43 -2.85 26.61
N THR A 241 3.54 -3.70 26.16
CA THR A 241 2.15 -3.76 26.60
C THR A 241 1.81 -5.20 26.94
N ASP A 242 1.34 -5.43 28.16
CA ASP A 242 1.01 -6.77 28.68
C ASP A 242 2.17 -7.79 28.53
N GLY A 243 3.43 -7.33 28.74
CA GLY A 243 4.62 -8.16 28.64
C GLY A 243 5.02 -8.51 27.19
N MET A 244 4.45 -7.86 26.18
CA MET A 244 4.78 -8.03 24.78
C MET A 244 5.29 -6.72 24.18
N ALA A 245 6.48 -6.75 23.57
CA ALA A 245 7.07 -5.60 22.89
C ALA A 245 6.43 -5.36 21.52
N GLY A 246 6.26 -4.09 21.13
CA GLY A 246 5.83 -3.70 19.80
C GLY A 246 4.38 -4.00 19.44
N VAL A 247 3.53 -4.31 20.41
CA VAL A 247 2.11 -4.56 20.19
C VAL A 247 1.36 -3.24 19.98
N TYR A 248 0.37 -3.26 19.08
CA TYR A 248 -0.50 -2.10 18.84
C TYR A 248 -1.33 -1.78 20.08
N ASN A 249 -1.10 -0.60 20.69
CA ASN A 249 -1.74 -0.15 21.93
C ASN A 249 -2.43 1.22 21.82
N ARG A 250 -2.57 1.76 20.62
CA ARG A 250 -3.17 3.07 20.31
C ARG A 250 -2.38 4.30 20.81
N TYR A 251 -1.17 4.13 21.31
CA TYR A 251 -0.36 5.25 21.82
C TYR A 251 -0.33 6.44 20.87
N GLN A 252 -0.11 6.21 19.56
CA GLN A 252 -0.05 7.27 18.57
C GLN A 252 -1.35 8.06 18.43
N GLN A 253 -2.51 7.41 18.64
CA GLN A 253 -3.81 8.09 18.61
C GLN A 253 -4.04 8.89 19.88
N THR A 254 -3.77 8.27 21.04
CA THR A 254 -3.99 8.86 22.36
C THR A 254 -3.12 10.09 22.53
N THR A 255 -1.82 9.97 22.31
CA THR A 255 -0.88 11.10 22.40
C THR A 255 -1.24 12.22 21.42
N PHE A 256 -1.66 11.88 20.19
CA PHE A 256 -2.06 12.91 19.23
C PHE A 256 -3.34 13.65 19.67
N ALA A 257 -4.30 12.94 20.25
CA ALA A 257 -5.53 13.54 20.79
C ALA A 257 -5.27 14.37 22.05
N GLU A 258 -4.38 13.95 22.96
CA GLU A 258 -4.00 14.68 24.15
C GLU A 258 -3.32 16.04 23.84
N HIS A 259 -2.73 16.15 22.65
CA HIS A 259 -2.18 17.41 22.14
C HIS A 259 -3.15 18.14 21.18
N ASP A 260 -4.45 17.96 21.31
CA ASP A 260 -5.47 18.64 20.50
C ASP A 260 -5.24 18.47 18.98
N PHE A 261 -4.74 17.30 18.57
CA PHE A 261 -4.38 16.98 17.17
C PHE A 261 -3.35 17.93 16.56
N GLN A 262 -2.45 18.49 17.38
CA GLN A 262 -1.32 19.32 16.93
C GLN A 262 -0.09 18.44 16.73
N GLN A 263 0.49 18.50 15.51
CA GLN A 263 1.59 17.62 15.13
C GLN A 263 2.88 17.88 15.93
N GLU A 264 3.24 19.14 16.13
CA GLU A 264 4.53 19.51 16.70
C GLU A 264 4.67 19.12 18.18
N PRO A 265 3.71 19.43 19.08
CA PRO A 265 3.75 18.98 20.47
C PRO A 265 3.74 17.46 20.59
N ALA A 266 2.83 16.79 19.87
CA ALA A 266 2.74 15.32 19.87
C ALA A 266 4.04 14.65 19.34
N ALA A 267 4.64 15.20 18.29
CA ALA A 267 5.91 14.71 17.78
C ALA A 267 7.06 14.92 18.77
N GLN A 268 7.04 16.00 19.53
CA GLN A 268 8.05 16.28 20.55
C GLN A 268 7.99 15.23 21.68
N GLU A 269 6.81 14.94 22.19
CA GLU A 269 6.61 13.87 23.19
C GLU A 269 7.11 12.52 22.68
N GLY A 270 6.76 12.13 21.44
CA GLY A 270 7.25 10.91 20.85
C GLY A 270 8.78 10.83 20.73
N LYS A 271 9.44 11.95 20.41
CA LYS A 271 10.91 12.04 20.37
C LYS A 271 11.53 11.88 21.76
N GLU A 272 10.94 12.48 22.76
CA GLU A 272 11.40 12.37 24.16
C GLU A 272 11.28 10.94 24.64
N TYR A 273 10.13 10.31 24.44
CA TYR A 273 9.91 8.90 24.76
C TYR A 273 10.95 7.98 24.09
N ILE A 274 11.19 8.15 22.79
CA ILE A 274 12.20 7.34 22.07
C ILE A 274 13.59 7.52 22.66
N ARG A 275 14.00 8.76 22.98
CA ARG A 275 15.31 9.02 23.59
C ARG A 275 15.47 8.32 24.94
N GLU A 276 14.41 8.36 25.74
CA GLU A 276 14.37 7.71 27.06
C GLU A 276 14.50 6.19 26.92
N ARG A 277 13.70 5.61 26.02
CA ARG A 277 13.70 4.16 25.76
C ARG A 277 15.05 3.67 25.22
N LEU A 278 15.68 4.43 24.32
CA LEU A 278 17.01 4.10 23.80
C LEU A 278 18.09 4.21 24.88
N ARG A 279 17.95 5.13 25.85
CA ARG A 279 18.85 5.21 27.01
C ARG A 279 18.70 3.97 27.89
N GLU A 280 17.46 3.55 28.19
CA GLU A 280 17.18 2.33 28.98
C GLU A 280 17.78 1.09 28.32
N PHE A 281 17.62 0.92 27.01
CA PHE A 281 18.23 -0.20 26.26
C PHE A 281 19.75 -0.20 26.31
N ARG A 282 20.36 0.99 26.32
CA ARG A 282 21.81 1.12 26.46
C ARG A 282 22.30 0.78 27.87
N GLU A 283 21.56 1.15 28.89
CA GLU A 283 21.86 0.86 30.30
C GLU A 283 21.57 -0.59 30.67
N ASN A 284 20.55 -1.17 30.07
CA ASN A 284 20.15 -2.57 30.26
C ASN A 284 19.84 -3.27 28.92
N PRO A 285 20.88 -3.77 28.21
CA PRO A 285 20.69 -4.40 26.91
C PRO A 285 19.74 -5.63 26.90
N ALA A 286 19.51 -6.26 28.04
CA ALA A 286 18.58 -7.37 28.15
C ALA A 286 17.10 -6.94 27.93
N MET A 287 16.79 -5.68 28.06
CA MET A 287 15.45 -5.13 27.74
C MET A 287 15.21 -4.92 26.25
N ALA A 288 16.26 -5.01 25.43
CA ALA A 288 16.17 -4.84 23.99
C ALA A 288 16.02 -6.16 23.22
N SER A 289 16.09 -7.29 23.91
CA SER A 289 15.92 -8.65 23.39
C SER A 289 14.52 -9.16 23.66
#